data_77c45dffddcd657868bb59cd03cdb687
#
_entry.id   77c45dffddcd657868bb59cd03cdb687
#
_cell.length_a   1.000
_cell.length_b   1.000
_cell.length_c   1.000
_cell.angle_alpha   90.00
_cell.angle_beta   90.00
_cell.angle_gamma   90.00
#
_symmetry.space_group_name_H-M   'P 1'
#
loop_
_entity.id
_entity.type
_entity.pdbx_description
1 polymer ?
#
loop_
_entity_poly.entity_id
_entity_poly.type
_entity_poly.pdbx_seq_one_letter_code
_entity_poly.pdbx_strand_id
1 'polypeptide(L)'
;MQSVSKTPRFDKLLDEILANLTPHSRVCRWAGLHIHCEGEFEISKGDIEFLKMLRVPAPNFCPTCRRIRRLTQKDSSRLFKRSCNVSNHNESMISIFPKECPFPVYDYKYFMGDSFDAFSFGLEYKDGASPLAILFALRKVFPMPSFLNKDPSTINSEYSNGGRNLKNGYYVTGCFFSENLWYCNSMNKVKDGMDSRVIDESDHVYGSVYSDHIYKSS
;
A
#
# COMPACT_ATOMS: atom_id res chain seq x y z
N MET A 1 -16.69 5.81 29.05
CA MET A 1 -16.45 6.00 27.60
C MET A 1 -17.43 7.04 27.11
N GLN A 2 -16.96 8.27 26.84
CA GLN A 2 -17.80 9.31 26.24
C GLN A 2 -18.10 8.89 24.80
N SER A 3 -19.38 8.83 24.44
CA SER A 3 -19.78 8.60 23.05
C SER A 3 -19.25 9.74 22.18
N VAL A 4 -18.38 9.42 21.25
CA VAL A 4 -17.95 10.37 20.22
C VAL A 4 -19.22 10.87 19.53
N SER A 5 -19.45 12.17 19.59
CA SER A 5 -20.58 12.82 18.92
C SER A 5 -20.48 12.55 17.42
N LYS A 6 -21.36 11.67 16.91
CA LYS A 6 -21.46 11.39 15.49
C LYS A 6 -22.13 12.56 14.80
N THR A 7 -21.69 12.88 13.58
CA THR A 7 -22.36 13.91 12.77
C THR A 7 -23.79 13.41 12.45
N PRO A 8 -24.84 13.96 13.07
CA PRO A 8 -26.14 13.27 13.17
C PRO A 8 -26.79 12.95 11.81
N ARG A 9 -26.52 13.80 10.81
CA ARG A 9 -27.14 13.69 9.47
C ARG A 9 -26.57 12.54 8.63
N PHE A 10 -25.27 12.33 8.68
CA PHE A 10 -24.60 11.26 7.93
C PHE A 10 -24.94 9.88 8.52
N ASP A 11 -24.92 9.77 9.83
CA ASP A 11 -25.23 8.51 10.51
C ASP A 11 -26.68 8.07 10.27
N LYS A 12 -27.64 9.01 10.32
CA LYS A 12 -29.05 8.71 10.09
C LYS A 12 -29.31 8.20 8.67
N LEU A 13 -28.73 8.87 7.66
CA LEU A 13 -28.87 8.45 6.27
C LEU A 13 -28.25 7.06 6.02
N LEU A 14 -27.08 6.80 6.58
CA LEU A 14 -26.42 5.50 6.45
C LEU A 14 -27.21 4.40 7.15
N ASP A 15 -27.74 4.65 8.34
CA ASP A 15 -28.57 3.67 9.07
C ASP A 15 -29.86 3.36 8.31
N GLU A 16 -30.52 4.34 7.70
CA GLU A 16 -31.70 4.14 6.84
C GLU A 16 -31.35 3.29 5.60
N ILE A 17 -30.22 3.59 4.94
CA ILE A 17 -29.75 2.80 3.78
C ILE A 17 -29.47 1.35 4.19
N LEU A 18 -28.77 1.14 5.28
CA LEU A 18 -28.41 -0.20 5.76
C LEU A 18 -29.63 -0.98 6.26
N ALA A 19 -30.59 -0.32 6.91
CA ALA A 19 -31.82 -0.96 7.38
C ALA A 19 -32.64 -1.55 6.22
N ASN A 20 -32.73 -0.79 5.10
CA ASN A 20 -33.50 -1.16 3.93
C ASN A 20 -32.72 -2.02 2.91
N LEU A 21 -31.45 -2.36 3.19
CA LEU A 21 -30.62 -3.14 2.28
C LEU A 21 -31.07 -4.60 2.26
N THR A 22 -31.42 -5.09 1.09
CA THR A 22 -31.80 -6.48 0.82
C THR A 22 -30.83 -7.13 -0.16
N PRO A 23 -30.72 -8.46 -0.23
CA PRO A 23 -29.91 -9.14 -1.24
C PRO A 23 -30.30 -8.72 -2.66
N HIS A 24 -29.33 -8.38 -3.48
CA HIS A 24 -29.54 -7.94 -4.85
C HIS A 24 -28.26 -8.03 -5.68
N SER A 25 -28.40 -8.08 -6.98
CA SER A 25 -27.30 -7.93 -7.93
C SER A 25 -26.98 -6.46 -8.21
N ARG A 26 -25.71 -6.18 -8.48
CA ARG A 26 -25.19 -4.87 -8.86
C ARG A 26 -24.28 -4.94 -10.07
N VAL A 27 -24.45 -3.99 -10.97
CA VAL A 27 -23.45 -3.78 -12.04
C VAL A 27 -22.22 -3.11 -11.45
N CYS A 28 -21.06 -3.69 -11.75
CA CYS A 28 -19.78 -3.15 -11.32
C CYS A 28 -19.51 -1.80 -12.00
N ARG A 29 -19.06 -0.80 -11.24
CA ARG A 29 -18.71 0.52 -11.80
C ARG A 29 -17.62 0.45 -12.88
N TRP A 30 -16.81 -0.60 -12.90
CA TRP A 30 -15.79 -0.86 -13.92
C TRP A 30 -16.21 -1.93 -14.92
N ALA A 31 -17.49 -2.24 -15.04
CA ALA A 31 -17.99 -3.17 -16.05
C ALA A 31 -17.51 -2.76 -17.46
N GLY A 32 -16.91 -3.71 -18.17
CA GLY A 32 -16.38 -3.50 -19.52
C GLY A 32 -15.04 -2.74 -19.62
N LEU A 33 -14.47 -2.23 -18.51
CA LEU A 33 -13.18 -1.51 -18.55
C LEU A 33 -11.96 -2.43 -18.62
N HIS A 34 -12.07 -3.67 -18.18
CA HIS A 34 -10.99 -4.65 -18.25
C HIS A 34 -11.54 -6.09 -18.22
N ILE A 35 -10.76 -7.03 -18.78
CA ILE A 35 -11.15 -8.42 -18.98
C ILE A 35 -11.40 -9.24 -17.69
N HIS A 36 -10.88 -8.80 -16.57
CA HIS A 36 -11.03 -9.48 -15.28
C HIS A 36 -12.23 -8.97 -14.48
N CYS A 37 -13.01 -8.02 -15.02
CA CYS A 37 -14.22 -7.54 -14.35
C CYS A 37 -15.35 -8.56 -14.52
N GLU A 38 -16.00 -8.91 -13.40
CA GLU A 38 -17.15 -9.83 -13.41
C GLU A 38 -18.40 -9.23 -14.07
N GLY A 39 -18.39 -7.91 -14.38
CA GLY A 39 -19.51 -7.17 -14.95
C GLY A 39 -20.61 -6.92 -13.94
N GLU A 40 -21.24 -7.94 -13.43
CA GLU A 40 -22.27 -7.94 -12.39
C GLU A 40 -21.82 -8.78 -11.19
N PHE A 41 -22.28 -8.44 -9.99
CA PHE A 41 -21.95 -9.17 -8.76
C PHE A 41 -23.08 -9.11 -7.76
N GLU A 42 -23.20 -10.11 -6.94
CA GLU A 42 -24.24 -10.23 -5.91
C GLU A 42 -23.80 -9.60 -4.59
N ILE A 43 -24.73 -8.93 -3.92
CA ILE A 43 -24.67 -8.58 -2.49
C ILE A 43 -25.53 -9.58 -1.75
N SER A 44 -24.90 -10.54 -1.11
CA SER A 44 -25.57 -11.62 -0.39
C SER A 44 -26.13 -11.17 0.97
N LYS A 45 -26.95 -12.02 1.58
CA LYS A 45 -27.42 -11.77 2.95
C LYS A 45 -26.26 -11.67 3.95
N GLY A 46 -25.24 -12.53 3.83
CA GLY A 46 -24.04 -12.48 4.68
C GLY A 46 -23.25 -11.20 4.52
N ASP A 47 -23.10 -10.70 3.27
CA ASP A 47 -22.47 -9.39 3.03
C ASP A 47 -23.24 -8.26 3.72
N ILE A 48 -24.58 -8.29 3.66
CA ILE A 48 -25.42 -7.27 4.29
C ILE A 48 -25.27 -7.28 5.82
N GLU A 49 -25.26 -8.44 6.43
CA GLU A 49 -25.05 -8.56 7.87
C GLU A 49 -23.68 -7.98 8.28
N PHE A 50 -22.64 -8.27 7.50
CA PHE A 50 -21.30 -7.74 7.73
C PHE A 50 -21.22 -6.23 7.50
N LEU A 51 -21.85 -5.70 6.44
CA LEU A 51 -21.93 -4.27 6.16
C LEU A 51 -22.64 -3.50 7.28
N LYS A 52 -23.73 -4.06 7.81
CA LYS A 52 -24.46 -3.51 8.98
C LYS A 52 -23.57 -3.48 10.23
N MET A 53 -22.86 -4.57 10.50
CA MET A 53 -21.94 -4.66 11.64
C MET A 53 -20.82 -3.61 11.55
N LEU A 54 -20.23 -3.40 10.38
CA LEU A 54 -19.18 -2.42 10.14
C LEU A 54 -19.70 -0.99 9.93
N ARG A 55 -21.01 -0.82 9.73
CA ARG A 55 -21.64 0.46 9.37
C ARG A 55 -21.00 1.11 8.15
N VAL A 56 -20.87 0.35 7.07
CA VAL A 56 -20.33 0.81 5.79
C VAL A 56 -21.32 0.58 4.64
N PRO A 57 -21.34 1.45 3.61
CA PRO A 57 -22.24 1.28 2.48
C PRO A 57 -21.85 0.08 1.62
N ALA A 58 -22.83 -0.46 0.89
CA ALA A 58 -22.59 -1.55 -0.04
C ALA A 58 -21.60 -1.16 -1.16
N PRO A 59 -20.69 -2.06 -1.56
CA PRO A 59 -19.66 -1.77 -2.55
C PRO A 59 -20.24 -1.52 -3.95
N ASN A 60 -19.58 -0.63 -4.71
CA ASN A 60 -19.91 -0.32 -6.10
C ASN A 60 -19.05 -1.07 -7.11
N PHE A 61 -18.14 -1.91 -6.66
CA PHE A 61 -17.22 -2.68 -7.49
C PHE A 61 -17.29 -4.15 -7.12
N CYS A 62 -17.22 -5.02 -8.13
CA CYS A 62 -17.15 -6.46 -7.92
C CYS A 62 -15.92 -6.88 -7.09
N PRO A 63 -15.90 -8.08 -6.49
CA PRO A 63 -14.79 -8.56 -5.67
C PRO A 63 -13.42 -8.44 -6.34
N THR A 64 -13.32 -8.82 -7.62
CA THR A 64 -12.10 -8.73 -8.42
C THR A 64 -11.63 -7.29 -8.61
N CYS A 65 -12.53 -6.36 -8.95
CA CYS A 65 -12.17 -4.96 -9.08
C CYS A 65 -11.74 -4.33 -7.75
N ARG A 66 -12.38 -4.71 -6.64
CA ARG A 66 -11.95 -4.29 -5.29
C ARG A 66 -10.55 -4.80 -4.96
N ARG A 67 -10.24 -6.04 -5.33
CA ARG A 67 -8.90 -6.61 -5.17
C ARG A 67 -7.86 -5.85 -5.99
N ILE A 68 -8.11 -5.61 -7.28
CA ILE A 68 -7.23 -4.84 -8.16
C ILE A 68 -6.97 -3.44 -7.59
N ARG A 69 -8.01 -2.71 -7.16
CA ARG A 69 -7.86 -1.40 -6.52
C ARG A 69 -6.95 -1.41 -5.29
N ARG A 70 -7.03 -2.45 -4.46
CA ARG A 70 -6.13 -2.58 -3.30
C ARG A 70 -4.70 -2.89 -3.72
N LEU A 71 -4.51 -3.75 -4.70
CA LEU A 71 -3.18 -4.11 -5.20
C LEU A 71 -2.48 -2.93 -5.88
N THR A 72 -3.20 -2.09 -6.63
CA THR A 72 -2.63 -0.91 -7.28
C THR A 72 -2.18 0.18 -6.31
N GLN A 73 -2.64 0.16 -5.05
CA GLN A 73 -2.16 1.09 -4.03
C GLN A 73 -0.73 0.77 -3.54
N LYS A 74 -0.26 -0.43 -3.77
CA LYS A 74 1.03 -0.91 -3.26
C LYS A 74 1.71 -1.86 -4.26
N ASP A 75 2.09 -1.35 -5.44
CA ASP A 75 3.06 -2.05 -6.27
C ASP A 75 4.47 -1.59 -5.82
N SER A 76 5.03 -2.30 -4.88
CA SER A 76 6.33 -2.01 -4.29
C SER A 76 7.43 -2.96 -4.75
N SER A 77 7.11 -3.88 -5.67
CA SER A 77 8.04 -4.90 -6.16
C SER A 77 8.84 -4.45 -7.40
N ARG A 78 8.39 -3.40 -8.08
CA ARG A 78 9.10 -2.83 -9.23
C ARG A 78 10.00 -1.70 -8.82
N LEU A 79 11.21 -1.68 -9.39
CA LEU A 79 12.18 -0.62 -9.19
C LEU A 79 12.44 0.11 -10.50
N PHE A 80 12.53 1.43 -10.40
CA PHE A 80 12.74 2.34 -11.53
C PHE A 80 13.97 3.21 -11.26
N LYS A 81 14.77 3.44 -12.28
CA LYS A 81 15.85 4.45 -12.24
C LYS A 81 15.27 5.79 -12.65
N ARG A 82 15.41 6.80 -11.80
CA ARG A 82 14.94 8.17 -12.08
C ARG A 82 15.79 9.23 -11.38
N SER A 83 15.60 10.50 -11.76
CA SER A 83 16.17 11.64 -11.04
C SER A 83 15.30 12.04 -9.86
N CYS A 84 15.92 12.57 -8.82
CA CYS A 84 15.26 13.22 -7.70
C CYS A 84 14.53 14.48 -8.17
N ASN A 85 13.39 14.82 -7.57
CA ASN A 85 12.66 16.07 -7.89
C ASN A 85 13.03 17.24 -6.96
N VAL A 86 14.00 17.09 -6.08
CA VAL A 86 14.53 18.20 -5.27
C VAL A 86 15.32 19.14 -6.15
N SER A 87 15.08 20.44 -6.03
CA SER A 87 15.86 21.47 -6.73
C SER A 87 17.34 21.37 -6.38
N ASN A 88 18.20 21.40 -7.37
CA ASN A 88 19.67 21.28 -7.23
C ASN A 88 20.18 19.91 -6.72
N HIS A 89 19.34 18.88 -6.72
CA HIS A 89 19.71 17.50 -6.39
C HIS A 89 19.51 16.60 -7.62
N ASN A 90 20.46 16.65 -8.55
CA ASN A 90 20.35 15.99 -9.86
C ASN A 90 20.83 14.52 -9.86
N GLU A 91 20.94 13.91 -8.70
CA GLU A 91 21.41 12.52 -8.61
C GLU A 91 20.36 11.54 -9.14
N SER A 92 20.89 10.52 -9.84
CA SER A 92 20.08 9.38 -10.26
C SER A 92 19.85 8.47 -9.06
N MET A 93 18.59 8.16 -8.81
CA MET A 93 18.18 7.28 -7.71
C MET A 93 17.36 6.10 -8.19
N ILE A 94 17.31 5.04 -7.39
CA ILE A 94 16.36 3.94 -7.54
C ILE A 94 15.10 4.28 -6.75
N SER A 95 13.93 3.96 -7.30
CA SER A 95 12.64 4.27 -6.68
C SER A 95 11.59 3.22 -7.01
N ILE A 96 10.59 3.09 -6.16
CA ILE A 96 9.37 2.32 -6.45
C ILE A 96 8.39 3.08 -7.36
N PHE A 97 8.66 4.34 -7.66
CA PHE A 97 7.81 5.18 -8.48
C PHE A 97 8.45 5.42 -9.85
N PRO A 98 7.71 5.23 -10.96
CA PRO A 98 8.20 5.55 -12.29
C PRO A 98 8.39 7.07 -12.47
N LYS A 99 9.10 7.47 -13.51
CA LYS A 99 9.37 8.87 -13.82
C LYS A 99 8.09 9.66 -14.08
N GLU A 100 7.08 9.02 -14.63
CA GLU A 100 5.79 9.56 -15.05
C GLU A 100 4.76 9.68 -13.93
N CYS A 101 5.11 9.36 -12.69
CA CYS A 101 4.17 9.47 -11.57
C CYS A 101 3.72 10.93 -11.37
N PRO A 102 2.43 11.17 -11.01
CA PRO A 102 1.83 12.50 -10.99
C PRO A 102 2.16 13.34 -9.73
N PHE A 103 3.19 12.98 -9.00
CA PHE A 103 3.64 13.64 -7.77
C PHE A 103 5.17 13.66 -7.72
N PRO A 104 5.79 14.60 -6.97
CA PRO A 104 7.23 14.63 -6.80
C PRO A 104 7.72 13.43 -5.98
N VAL A 105 8.91 12.95 -6.33
CA VAL A 105 9.59 11.88 -5.61
C VAL A 105 10.99 12.35 -5.22
N TYR A 106 11.27 12.27 -3.94
CA TYR A 106 12.54 12.71 -3.37
C TYR A 106 13.42 11.52 -3.00
N ASP A 107 14.71 11.71 -3.12
CA ASP A 107 15.67 10.73 -2.60
C ASP A 107 15.37 10.44 -1.14
N TYR A 108 15.46 9.18 -0.75
CA TYR A 108 15.06 8.73 0.58
C TYR A 108 15.89 9.40 1.69
N LYS A 109 17.20 9.58 1.48
CA LYS A 109 18.07 10.20 2.48
C LYS A 109 17.74 11.68 2.66
N TYR A 110 17.46 12.38 1.55
CA TYR A 110 17.00 13.76 1.61
C TYR A 110 15.64 13.88 2.32
N PHE A 111 14.69 13.03 1.96
CA PHE A 111 13.34 13.05 2.55
C PHE A 111 13.33 12.77 4.05
N MET A 112 14.25 11.92 4.55
CA MET A 112 14.39 11.60 5.98
C MET A 112 15.38 12.49 6.71
N GLY A 113 16.07 13.38 5.99
CA GLY A 113 17.07 14.28 6.56
C GLY A 113 16.47 15.59 7.09
N ASP A 114 17.27 16.31 7.86
CA ASP A 114 16.88 17.57 8.51
C ASP A 114 16.60 18.71 7.50
N SER A 115 17.04 18.58 6.25
CA SER A 115 16.81 19.57 5.19
C SER A 115 15.41 19.49 4.58
N PHE A 116 14.63 18.46 4.89
CA PHE A 116 13.27 18.31 4.39
C PHE A 116 12.26 18.91 5.35
N ASP A 117 11.59 19.97 4.92
CA ASP A 117 10.49 20.59 5.66
C ASP A 117 9.14 20.13 5.10
N ALA A 118 8.48 19.22 5.81
CA ALA A 118 7.17 18.71 5.45
C ALA A 118 6.06 19.78 5.52
N PHE A 119 6.20 20.78 6.38
CA PHE A 119 5.18 21.83 6.56
C PHE A 119 5.13 22.80 5.38
N SER A 120 6.22 22.92 4.61
CA SER A 120 6.26 23.76 3.39
C SER A 120 5.28 23.29 2.30
N PHE A 121 4.77 22.06 2.37
CA PHE A 121 3.79 21.46 1.45
C PHE A 121 2.34 21.50 1.97
N GLY A 122 2.10 22.17 3.09
CA GLY A 122 0.77 22.30 3.67
C GLY A 122 -0.24 22.92 2.71
N LEU A 123 -1.48 22.44 2.73
CA LEU A 123 -2.60 23.05 2.03
C LEU A 123 -3.51 23.73 3.04
N GLU A 124 -4.04 24.90 2.66
CA GLU A 124 -5.01 25.60 3.47
C GLU A 124 -6.31 24.77 3.57
N TYR A 125 -6.76 24.56 4.80
CA TYR A 125 -8.05 23.90 5.05
C TYR A 125 -9.18 24.89 4.78
N LYS A 126 -10.15 24.47 3.98
CA LYS A 126 -11.38 25.23 3.73
C LYS A 126 -12.55 24.51 4.40
N ASP A 127 -13.30 25.26 5.23
CA ASP A 127 -14.50 24.73 5.87
C ASP A 127 -15.49 24.19 4.84
N GLY A 128 -16.03 23.00 5.13
CA GLY A 128 -16.96 22.29 4.23
C GLY A 128 -16.30 21.52 3.10
N ALA A 129 -14.98 21.58 2.93
CA ALA A 129 -14.29 20.76 1.95
C ALA A 129 -14.27 19.28 2.37
N SER A 130 -14.42 18.38 1.40
CA SER A 130 -14.31 16.95 1.65
C SER A 130 -12.88 16.59 2.10
N PRO A 131 -12.70 15.91 3.25
CA PRO A 131 -11.37 15.47 3.71
C PRO A 131 -10.63 14.62 2.66
N LEU A 132 -11.35 13.77 1.91
CA LEU A 132 -10.77 12.97 0.83
C LEU A 132 -10.27 13.85 -0.33
N ALA A 133 -11.01 14.90 -0.68
CA ALA A 133 -10.58 15.82 -1.74
C ALA A 133 -9.29 16.56 -1.35
N ILE A 134 -9.19 17.01 -0.09
CA ILE A 134 -7.98 17.64 0.44
C ILE A 134 -6.81 16.65 0.43
N LEU A 135 -7.02 15.42 0.87
CA LEU A 135 -6.00 14.38 0.87
C LEU A 135 -5.50 14.07 -0.55
N PHE A 136 -6.41 13.98 -1.53
CA PHE A 136 -6.01 13.79 -2.93
C PHE A 136 -5.26 14.98 -3.52
N ALA A 137 -5.63 16.21 -3.15
CA ALA A 137 -4.90 17.41 -3.55
C ALA A 137 -3.50 17.43 -2.92
N LEU A 138 -3.40 17.14 -1.62
CA LEU A 138 -2.13 17.07 -0.91
C LEU A 138 -1.20 16.01 -1.53
N ARG A 139 -1.72 14.83 -1.87
CA ARG A 139 -0.94 13.75 -2.50
C ARG A 139 -0.28 14.15 -3.83
N LYS A 140 -0.82 15.15 -4.54
CA LYS A 140 -0.23 15.64 -5.80
C LYS A 140 0.96 16.58 -5.60
N VAL A 141 1.00 17.27 -4.48
CA VAL A 141 2.04 18.28 -4.18
C VAL A 141 3.05 17.79 -3.16
N PHE A 142 2.64 16.96 -2.21
CA PHE A 142 3.53 16.42 -1.20
C PHE A 142 4.46 15.36 -1.83
N PRO A 143 5.78 15.48 -1.65
CA PRO A 143 6.73 14.54 -2.21
C PRO A 143 6.65 13.18 -1.51
N MET A 144 6.92 12.13 -2.28
CA MET A 144 7.03 10.78 -1.76
C MET A 144 8.51 10.37 -1.67
N PRO A 145 8.93 9.64 -0.64
CA PRO A 145 10.27 9.08 -0.58
C PRO A 145 10.46 8.02 -1.67
N SER A 146 11.66 7.92 -2.22
CA SER A 146 11.98 6.95 -3.27
C SER A 146 11.72 5.49 -2.86
N PHE A 147 11.91 5.19 -1.58
CA PHE A 147 11.67 3.88 -0.96
C PHE A 147 10.87 4.02 0.34
N LEU A 148 10.37 2.89 0.84
CA LEU A 148 9.72 2.77 2.15
C LEU A 148 10.54 1.91 3.13
N ASN A 149 11.85 2.00 3.09
CA ASN A 149 12.73 1.32 4.05
C ASN A 149 12.81 2.10 5.36
N LYS A 150 13.06 1.40 6.45
CA LYS A 150 13.33 2.02 7.73
C LYS A 150 14.85 2.10 7.96
N ASP A 151 15.41 3.26 7.70
CA ASP A 151 16.81 3.58 7.99
C ASP A 151 16.98 4.00 9.48
N PRO A 152 18.07 3.64 10.16
CA PRO A 152 19.27 2.95 9.70
C PRO A 152 19.23 1.41 9.80
N SER A 153 18.08 0.82 10.01
CA SER A 153 17.98 -0.62 10.24
C SER A 153 18.12 -1.49 8.97
N THR A 154 18.27 -0.86 7.81
CA THR A 154 18.47 -1.53 6.52
C THR A 154 19.91 -1.28 6.04
N ILE A 155 20.69 -2.34 5.94
CA ILE A 155 22.13 -2.29 5.66
C ILE A 155 22.43 -3.04 4.38
N ASN A 156 23.23 -2.45 3.48
CA ASN A 156 23.68 -3.06 2.24
C ASN A 156 22.50 -3.65 1.42
N SER A 157 21.44 -2.85 1.20
CA SER A 157 20.18 -3.30 0.60
C SER A 157 19.55 -2.20 -0.27
N GLU A 158 20.35 -1.55 -1.13
CA GLU A 158 19.94 -0.38 -1.93
C GLU A 158 18.83 -0.68 -2.94
N TYR A 159 18.70 -1.94 -3.38
CA TYR A 159 17.66 -2.39 -4.31
C TYR A 159 16.51 -3.08 -3.59
N SER A 160 16.16 -2.61 -2.41
CA SER A 160 15.11 -3.20 -1.58
C SER A 160 14.07 -2.18 -1.18
N ASN A 161 12.84 -2.61 -0.95
CA ASN A 161 11.77 -1.75 -0.51
C ASN A 161 10.90 -2.38 0.58
N GLY A 162 10.45 -1.55 1.54
CA GLY A 162 9.61 -2.00 2.66
C GLY A 162 10.37 -2.88 3.66
N GLY A 163 11.71 -2.73 3.73
CA GLY A 163 12.56 -3.46 4.66
C GLY A 163 12.66 -2.81 6.04
N ARG A 164 12.88 -3.63 7.05
CA ARG A 164 13.27 -3.21 8.39
C ARG A 164 14.17 -4.25 9.01
N ASN A 165 15.29 -3.84 9.62
CA ASN A 165 16.31 -4.75 10.12
C ASN A 165 16.72 -5.79 9.07
N LEU A 166 16.93 -5.30 7.84
CA LEU A 166 17.33 -6.10 6.68
C LEU A 166 18.81 -5.86 6.41
N LYS A 167 19.56 -6.92 6.21
CA LYS A 167 20.97 -6.86 5.87
C LYS A 167 21.27 -7.69 4.64
N ASN A 168 22.09 -7.15 3.73
CA ASN A 168 22.47 -7.80 2.48
C ASN A 168 21.25 -8.27 1.67
N GLY A 169 20.28 -7.40 1.46
CA GLY A 169 19.10 -7.69 0.63
C GLY A 169 19.29 -7.18 -0.80
N TYR A 170 19.10 -8.05 -1.80
CA TYR A 170 19.13 -7.66 -3.20
C TYR A 170 17.81 -8.00 -3.88
N TYR A 171 17.14 -6.96 -4.42
CA TYR A 171 15.85 -7.06 -5.09
C TYR A 171 14.77 -7.73 -4.22
N VAL A 172 14.66 -7.26 -2.97
CA VAL A 172 13.70 -7.81 -2.00
C VAL A 172 12.65 -6.78 -1.59
N THR A 173 11.47 -7.26 -1.24
CA THR A 173 10.34 -6.41 -0.89
C THR A 173 9.61 -6.92 0.34
N GLY A 174 9.35 -6.03 1.30
CA GLY A 174 8.59 -6.36 2.51
C GLY A 174 9.29 -7.38 3.42
N CYS A 175 10.62 -7.29 3.55
CA CYS A 175 11.41 -8.22 4.35
C CYS A 175 11.82 -7.60 5.69
N PHE A 176 11.60 -8.34 6.77
CA PHE A 176 11.80 -7.89 8.14
C PHE A 176 12.71 -8.83 8.91
N PHE A 177 13.61 -8.27 9.72
CA PHE A 177 14.51 -9.00 10.61
C PHE A 177 15.26 -10.14 9.91
N SER A 178 15.72 -9.90 8.68
CA SER A 178 16.24 -10.92 7.78
C SER A 178 17.60 -10.53 7.23
N GLU A 179 18.39 -11.51 6.81
CA GLU A 179 19.70 -11.27 6.20
C GLU A 179 19.98 -12.22 5.02
N ASN A 180 20.84 -11.74 4.10
CA ASN A 180 21.28 -12.48 2.93
C ASN A 180 20.12 -12.97 2.07
N LEU A 181 19.31 -12.04 1.58
CA LEU A 181 18.15 -12.34 0.76
C LEU A 181 18.31 -11.86 -0.68
N TRP A 182 18.00 -12.70 -1.66
CA TRP A 182 17.98 -12.36 -3.09
C TRP A 182 16.63 -12.71 -3.72
N TYR A 183 16.04 -11.74 -4.44
CA TYR A 183 14.78 -11.91 -5.15
C TYR A 183 13.62 -12.45 -4.30
N CYS A 184 13.55 -12.00 -3.05
CA CYS A 184 12.58 -12.46 -2.07
C CYS A 184 11.47 -11.44 -1.82
N ASN A 185 10.30 -11.93 -1.42
CA ASN A 185 9.16 -11.08 -1.08
C ASN A 185 8.45 -11.57 0.18
N SER A 186 8.15 -10.65 1.11
CA SER A 186 7.42 -10.93 2.35
C SER A 186 8.10 -11.97 3.23
N MET A 187 9.35 -11.71 3.59
CA MET A 187 10.14 -12.56 4.48
C MET A 187 10.16 -11.96 5.88
N ASN A 188 10.11 -12.80 6.90
CA ASN A 188 10.27 -12.35 8.28
C ASN A 188 11.15 -13.33 9.05
N LYS A 189 12.22 -12.83 9.70
CA LYS A 189 13.21 -13.62 10.44
C LYS A 189 13.82 -14.77 9.60
N VAL A 190 14.16 -14.46 8.36
CA VAL A 190 14.75 -15.42 7.43
C VAL A 190 16.21 -15.10 7.22
N LYS A 191 17.04 -16.14 7.21
CA LYS A 191 18.45 -16.07 6.89
C LYS A 191 18.77 -16.93 5.67
N ASP A 192 19.60 -16.38 4.77
CA ASP A 192 20.06 -17.06 3.57
C ASP A 192 18.89 -17.57 2.70
N GLY A 193 18.16 -16.62 2.07
CA GLY A 193 17.00 -16.93 1.23
C GLY A 193 17.14 -16.44 -0.21
N MET A 194 16.66 -17.24 -1.16
CA MET A 194 16.64 -16.87 -2.57
C MET A 194 15.36 -17.35 -3.27
N ASP A 195 14.84 -16.54 -4.22
CA ASP A 195 13.67 -16.85 -5.05
C ASP A 195 12.44 -17.34 -4.27
N SER A 196 12.23 -16.78 -3.06
CA SER A 196 11.23 -17.28 -2.13
C SER A 196 10.22 -16.19 -1.74
N ARG A 197 9.02 -16.61 -1.35
CA ARG A 197 7.92 -15.70 -1.05
C ARG A 197 7.07 -16.17 0.13
N VAL A 198 6.78 -15.22 1.04
CA VAL A 198 5.95 -15.42 2.24
C VAL A 198 6.51 -16.56 3.11
N ILE A 199 7.71 -16.30 3.64
CA ILE A 199 8.44 -17.24 4.50
C ILE A 199 8.64 -16.59 5.87
N ASP A 200 8.42 -17.33 6.91
CA ASP A 200 8.62 -16.89 8.29
C ASP A 200 9.60 -17.83 9.03
N GLU A 201 10.38 -17.28 9.96
CA GLU A 201 11.27 -17.97 10.91
C GLU A 201 12.06 -19.16 10.30
N SER A 202 12.72 -18.92 9.16
CA SER A 202 13.33 -19.99 8.35
C SER A 202 14.78 -19.67 7.99
N ASP A 203 15.54 -20.70 7.66
CA ASP A 203 16.97 -20.59 7.31
C ASP A 203 17.32 -21.47 6.09
N HIS A 204 18.20 -20.97 5.21
CA HIS A 204 18.63 -21.64 3.97
C HIS A 204 17.45 -22.05 3.07
N VAL A 205 16.72 -21.05 2.55
CA VAL A 205 15.47 -21.26 1.80
C VAL A 205 15.66 -20.92 0.33
N TYR A 206 15.30 -21.85 -0.57
CA TYR A 206 15.33 -21.65 -2.00
C TYR A 206 14.01 -22.08 -2.66
N GLY A 207 13.47 -21.25 -3.56
CA GLY A 207 12.30 -21.58 -4.39
C GLY A 207 11.00 -21.86 -3.62
N SER A 208 10.94 -21.49 -2.33
CA SER A 208 9.81 -21.85 -1.46
C SER A 208 8.75 -20.77 -1.41
N VAL A 209 7.48 -21.17 -1.26
CA VAL A 209 6.33 -20.28 -1.22
C VAL A 209 5.38 -20.69 -0.09
N TYR A 210 4.93 -19.72 0.72
CA TYR A 210 4.00 -19.91 1.85
C TYR A 210 4.46 -20.99 2.84
N SER A 211 5.64 -20.78 3.40
CA SER A 211 6.25 -21.75 4.31
C SER A 211 6.69 -21.08 5.62
N ASP A 212 6.79 -21.88 6.65
CA ASP A 212 7.14 -21.44 7.99
C ASP A 212 8.05 -22.48 8.68
N HIS A 213 9.01 -22.01 9.49
CA HIS A 213 9.92 -22.85 10.26
C HIS A 213 10.69 -23.91 9.42
N ILE A 214 11.18 -23.49 8.24
CA ILE A 214 11.96 -24.37 7.37
C ILE A 214 13.45 -24.22 7.65
N TYR A 215 14.15 -25.33 7.60
CA TYR A 215 15.60 -25.39 7.59
C TYR A 215 16.09 -26.22 6.40
N LYS A 216 16.87 -25.60 5.51
CA LYS A 216 17.41 -26.20 4.28
C LYS A 216 16.32 -26.81 3.36
N SER A 217 15.56 -25.95 2.69
CA SER A 217 14.64 -26.38 1.64
C SER A 217 15.14 -25.93 0.27
N SER A 218 14.95 -26.79 -0.72
CA SER A 218 15.16 -26.51 -2.14
C SER A 218 14.05 -27.12 -2.95
#